data_44c368d923c160a9c2d1fd805cc4fbfa
#
_entry.id   44c368d923c160a9c2d1fd805cc4fbfa
#
_cell.length_a   1.000
_cell.length_b   1.000
_cell.length_c   1.000
_cell.angle_alpha   90.00
_cell.angle_beta   90.00
_cell.angle_gamma   90.00
#
_symmetry.space_group_name_H-M   'P 1'
#
loop_
_entity.id
_entity.type
_entity.pdbx_description
1 polymer ?
#
loop_
_entity_poly.entity_id
_entity_poly.type
_entity_poly.pdbx_seq_one_letter_code
_entity_poly.pdbx_strand_id
1 'polypeptide(L)'
;VKWSRRRTLTAGSALLGLSAAALWSRPAAASPGSPAKRIALMNLHTGEKLDVEYFREDAYVPGALAKIAELLRDFRNGEQHAIDPKLMDYLADVASRAGVQAEFSVISGYRSPETNARLHAKSNGVSQHSLHMQGRAIDVRIANLDCAALAAHALELERGGVGFYRASNFVHLDTGAFRTWRG
;
A
#
# COMPACT_ATOMS: atom_id res chain seq x y z
N VAL A 1 103.54 7.87 4.73
CA VAL A 1 103.02 6.81 5.56
C VAL A 1 101.60 7.12 5.93
N LYS A 2 100.57 6.49 5.35
CA LYS A 2 99.18 6.71 5.64
C LYS A 2 98.52 5.42 6.12
N TRP A 3 98.00 5.40 7.27
CA TRP A 3 97.23 4.33 7.87
C TRP A 3 95.82 4.30 7.30
N SER A 4 95.41 3.14 6.78
CA SER A 4 94.04 2.88 6.32
C SER A 4 93.27 2.14 7.43
N ARG A 5 92.22 2.72 7.96
CA ARG A 5 91.29 2.08 8.87
C ARG A 5 90.20 1.34 8.08
N ARG A 6 90.16 0.04 8.18
CA ARG A 6 89.05 -0.79 7.68
C ARG A 6 87.87 -0.63 8.65
N ARG A 7 86.74 -0.18 8.16
CA ARG A 7 85.50 -0.22 8.87
C ARG A 7 84.71 -1.48 8.48
N THR A 8 84.46 -2.36 9.44
CA THR A 8 83.56 -3.51 9.32
C THR A 8 82.11 -3.01 9.36
N LEU A 9 81.38 -3.28 8.31
CA LEU A 9 79.96 -3.10 8.25
C LEU A 9 79.26 -4.35 8.80
N THR A 10 78.57 -4.23 9.95
CA THR A 10 77.66 -5.24 10.45
C THR A 10 76.34 -5.06 9.74
N ALA A 11 75.92 -6.05 8.98
CA ALA A 11 74.56 -6.10 8.38
C ALA A 11 73.53 -6.48 9.44
N GLY A 12 72.67 -5.51 9.80
CA GLY A 12 71.55 -5.77 10.63
C GLY A 12 70.37 -6.23 9.76
N SER A 13 69.91 -7.46 9.94
CA SER A 13 68.70 -8.00 9.31
C SER A 13 67.45 -7.45 10.00
N ALA A 14 66.76 -6.54 9.36
CA ALA A 14 65.45 -6.08 9.80
C ALA A 14 64.36 -7.09 9.33
N LEU A 15 63.78 -7.84 10.27
CA LEU A 15 62.62 -8.65 10.07
C LEU A 15 61.39 -7.72 9.96
N LEU A 16 60.88 -7.52 8.75
CA LEU A 16 59.59 -6.88 8.49
C LEU A 16 58.46 -7.88 8.84
N GLY A 17 57.88 -7.71 10.03
CA GLY A 17 56.64 -8.41 10.40
C GLY A 17 55.44 -7.88 9.60
N LEU A 18 54.96 -8.65 8.63
CA LEU A 18 53.66 -8.40 7.99
C LEU A 18 52.57 -8.76 8.99
N SER A 19 51.99 -7.74 9.65
CA SER A 19 50.74 -7.89 10.38
C SER A 19 49.58 -7.96 9.37
N ALA A 20 49.09 -9.17 9.10
CA ALA A 20 47.87 -9.37 8.35
C ALA A 20 46.68 -8.88 9.23
N ALA A 21 46.26 -7.66 8.99
CA ALA A 21 45.00 -7.16 9.54
C ALA A 21 43.85 -7.92 8.86
N ALA A 22 43.31 -8.93 9.57
CA ALA A 22 42.09 -9.60 9.14
C ALA A 22 40.95 -8.56 9.12
N LEU A 23 40.61 -8.09 7.94
CA LEU A 23 39.40 -7.30 7.71
C LEU A 23 38.18 -8.21 7.99
N TRP A 24 37.69 -8.18 9.22
CA TRP A 24 36.40 -8.77 9.55
C TRP A 24 35.35 -7.92 8.85
N SER A 25 34.89 -8.40 7.69
CA SER A 25 33.74 -7.86 7.01
C SER A 25 32.53 -8.02 7.98
N ARG A 26 32.12 -6.93 8.62
CA ARG A 26 30.87 -6.90 9.37
C ARG A 26 29.76 -7.23 8.38
N PRO A 27 28.90 -8.23 8.65
CA PRO A 27 27.74 -8.44 7.80
C PRO A 27 26.97 -7.12 7.76
N ALA A 28 26.68 -6.64 6.56
CA ALA A 28 25.81 -5.48 6.37
C ALA A 28 24.52 -5.78 7.12
N ALA A 29 24.18 -4.95 8.10
CA ALA A 29 22.87 -5.05 8.75
C ALA A 29 21.83 -4.91 7.63
N ALA A 30 20.98 -5.93 7.48
CA ALA A 30 19.85 -5.84 6.56
C ALA A 30 19.07 -4.58 6.92
N SER A 31 18.80 -3.73 5.92
CA SER A 31 17.95 -2.57 6.13
C SER A 31 16.62 -3.06 6.69
N PRO A 32 16.07 -2.41 7.71
CA PRO A 32 14.74 -2.79 8.20
C PRO A 32 13.78 -2.72 7.01
N GLY A 33 13.09 -3.84 6.73
CA GLY A 33 12.08 -3.92 5.69
C GLY A 33 10.96 -2.90 5.93
N SER A 34 10.17 -2.64 4.90
CA SER A 34 9.00 -1.75 5.04
C SER A 34 8.06 -2.27 6.14
N PRO A 35 7.44 -1.38 6.92
CA PRO A 35 6.53 -1.79 7.98
C PRO A 35 5.36 -2.61 7.42
N ALA A 36 4.91 -3.58 8.18
CA ALA A 36 3.72 -4.36 7.85
C ALA A 36 2.49 -3.44 7.75
N LYS A 37 1.60 -3.71 6.78
CA LYS A 37 0.37 -2.93 6.59
C LYS A 37 -0.86 -3.80 6.84
N ARG A 38 -1.81 -3.26 7.57
CA ARG A 38 -3.11 -3.88 7.88
C ARG A 38 -4.24 -3.03 7.33
N ILE A 39 -5.36 -3.68 7.05
CA ILE A 39 -6.60 -3.03 6.66
C ILE A 39 -7.77 -3.69 7.38
N ALA A 40 -8.69 -2.88 7.90
CA ALA A 40 -9.95 -3.34 8.47
C ALA A 40 -11.11 -2.85 7.59
N LEU A 41 -11.93 -3.79 7.14
CA LEU A 41 -13.04 -3.56 6.21
C LEU A 41 -14.32 -4.20 6.78
N MET A 42 -15.46 -3.53 6.61
CA MET A 42 -16.78 -4.07 6.87
C MET A 42 -17.68 -3.84 5.65
N ASN A 43 -18.17 -4.90 5.04
CA ASN A 43 -19.14 -4.79 3.95
C ASN A 43 -20.53 -4.50 4.52
N LEU A 44 -21.11 -3.34 4.19
CA LEU A 44 -22.39 -2.88 4.74
C LEU A 44 -23.60 -3.68 4.21
N HIS A 45 -23.46 -4.40 3.09
CA HIS A 45 -24.55 -5.17 2.51
C HIS A 45 -24.60 -6.60 3.03
N THR A 46 -23.42 -7.20 3.32
CA THR A 46 -23.34 -8.59 3.79
C THR A 46 -23.11 -8.68 5.29
N GLY A 47 -22.67 -7.60 5.94
CA GLY A 47 -22.28 -7.56 7.35
C GLY A 47 -20.93 -8.22 7.64
N GLU A 48 -20.26 -8.75 6.61
CA GLU A 48 -18.96 -9.39 6.76
C GLU A 48 -17.86 -8.40 7.14
N LYS A 49 -16.98 -8.85 8.02
CA LYS A 49 -15.83 -8.07 8.51
C LYS A 49 -14.53 -8.80 8.20
N LEU A 50 -13.51 -8.03 7.91
CA LEU A 50 -12.15 -8.51 7.70
C LEU A 50 -11.17 -7.52 8.33
N ASP A 51 -10.26 -8.04 9.16
CA ASP A 51 -9.09 -7.31 9.64
C ASP A 51 -7.85 -8.16 9.32
N VAL A 52 -7.02 -7.70 8.39
CA VAL A 52 -5.95 -8.53 7.83
C VAL A 52 -4.69 -7.73 7.55
N GLU A 53 -3.55 -8.36 7.81
CA GLU A 53 -2.26 -7.89 7.34
C GLU A 53 -2.09 -8.30 5.88
N TYR A 54 -2.06 -7.30 4.97
CA TYR A 54 -2.02 -7.55 3.53
C TYR A 54 -0.65 -7.28 2.90
N PHE A 55 0.28 -6.68 3.67
CA PHE A 55 1.67 -6.43 3.26
C PHE A 55 2.62 -6.73 4.41
N ARG A 56 3.66 -7.52 4.14
CA ARG A 56 4.68 -7.94 5.10
C ARG A 56 5.96 -8.34 4.37
N GLU A 57 7.13 -8.07 4.98
CA GLU A 57 8.43 -8.47 4.42
C GLU A 57 8.61 -7.99 2.97
N ASP A 58 8.26 -6.72 2.72
CA ASP A 58 8.33 -6.06 1.41
C ASP A 58 7.48 -6.71 0.30
N ALA A 59 6.49 -7.53 0.66
CA ALA A 59 5.61 -8.20 -0.28
C ALA A 59 4.13 -8.15 0.13
N TYR A 60 3.24 -8.15 -0.85
CA TYR A 60 1.83 -8.39 -0.61
C TYR A 60 1.58 -9.85 -0.25
N VAL A 61 0.68 -10.09 0.71
CA VAL A 61 0.32 -11.41 1.22
C VAL A 61 -0.81 -12.01 0.37
N PRO A 62 -0.57 -13.02 -0.50
CA PRO A 62 -1.59 -13.50 -1.45
C PRO A 62 -2.87 -13.99 -0.78
N GLY A 63 -2.75 -14.69 0.35
CA GLY A 63 -3.93 -15.16 1.10
C GLY A 63 -4.76 -14.03 1.71
N ALA A 64 -4.14 -12.90 2.05
CA ALA A 64 -4.85 -11.72 2.52
C ALA A 64 -5.57 -11.02 1.35
N LEU A 65 -4.91 -10.89 0.19
CA LEU A 65 -5.54 -10.33 -1.01
C LEU A 65 -6.74 -11.16 -1.48
N ALA A 66 -6.68 -12.50 -1.37
CA ALA A 66 -7.81 -13.36 -1.69
C ALA A 66 -9.01 -13.09 -0.76
N LYS A 67 -8.79 -12.97 0.56
CA LYS A 67 -9.84 -12.62 1.52
C LYS A 67 -10.43 -11.21 1.27
N ILE A 68 -9.59 -10.25 0.88
CA ILE A 68 -10.04 -8.92 0.50
C ILE A 68 -10.94 -8.99 -0.76
N ALA A 69 -10.52 -9.76 -1.77
CA ALA A 69 -11.31 -9.96 -2.98
C ALA A 69 -12.68 -10.64 -2.70
N GLU A 70 -12.70 -11.58 -1.77
CA GLU A 70 -13.94 -12.23 -1.31
C GLU A 70 -14.89 -11.24 -0.62
N LEU A 71 -14.39 -10.45 0.35
CA LEU A 71 -15.20 -9.44 1.04
C LEU A 71 -15.70 -8.35 0.09
N LEU A 72 -14.87 -7.95 -0.89
CA LEU A 72 -15.18 -6.88 -1.84
C LEU A 72 -15.87 -7.37 -3.12
N ARG A 73 -16.32 -8.63 -3.18
CA ARG A 73 -17.08 -9.19 -4.32
C ARG A 73 -18.34 -8.39 -4.64
N ASP A 74 -18.86 -8.57 -5.81
CA ASP A 74 -20.19 -8.04 -6.15
C ASP A 74 -21.25 -8.76 -5.31
N PHE A 75 -21.71 -8.12 -4.23
CA PHE A 75 -22.68 -8.72 -3.30
C PHE A 75 -24.03 -9.03 -3.93
N ARG A 76 -24.32 -8.54 -5.15
CA ARG A 76 -25.60 -8.73 -5.85
C ARG A 76 -25.67 -10.07 -6.58
N ASN A 77 -24.53 -10.57 -7.07
CA ASN A 77 -24.46 -11.83 -7.82
C ASN A 77 -23.37 -12.79 -7.32
N GLY A 78 -22.58 -12.36 -6.31
CA GLY A 78 -21.51 -13.17 -5.72
C GLY A 78 -20.22 -13.23 -6.53
N GLU A 79 -20.14 -12.55 -7.67
CA GLU A 79 -18.97 -12.59 -8.55
C GLU A 79 -17.78 -11.92 -7.89
N GLN A 80 -16.62 -12.60 -7.95
CA GLN A 80 -15.36 -12.13 -7.39
C GLN A 80 -14.39 -11.69 -8.50
N HIS A 81 -13.55 -10.73 -8.16
CA HIS A 81 -12.46 -10.26 -9.01
C HIS A 81 -11.25 -9.90 -8.16
N ALA A 82 -10.05 -10.03 -8.70
CA ALA A 82 -8.86 -9.56 -8.03
C ALA A 82 -8.94 -8.05 -7.76
N ILE A 83 -8.57 -7.65 -6.54
CA ILE A 83 -8.52 -6.24 -6.15
C ILE A 83 -7.08 -5.73 -6.31
N ASP A 84 -6.92 -4.56 -6.91
CA ASP A 84 -5.61 -3.89 -7.02
C ASP A 84 -5.06 -3.63 -5.61
N PRO A 85 -3.91 -4.22 -5.22
CA PRO A 85 -3.35 -4.01 -3.89
C PRO A 85 -3.03 -2.55 -3.58
N LYS A 86 -2.76 -1.74 -4.61
CA LYS A 86 -2.54 -0.29 -4.48
C LYS A 86 -3.77 0.45 -3.96
N LEU A 87 -4.97 -0.12 -4.15
CA LEU A 87 -6.18 0.42 -3.56
C LEU A 87 -6.16 0.28 -2.04
N MET A 88 -5.65 -0.83 -1.51
CA MET A 88 -5.46 -1.02 -0.07
C MET A 88 -4.40 -0.07 0.49
N ASP A 89 -3.29 0.13 -0.24
CA ASP A 89 -2.28 1.12 0.12
C ASP A 89 -2.87 2.53 0.16
N TYR A 90 -3.73 2.88 -0.80
CA TYR A 90 -4.37 4.18 -0.83
C TYR A 90 -5.29 4.39 0.38
N LEU A 91 -6.11 3.40 0.73
CA LEU A 91 -6.97 3.44 1.92
C LEU A 91 -6.15 3.59 3.21
N ALA A 92 -5.06 2.83 3.35
CA ALA A 92 -4.19 2.88 4.52
C ALA A 92 -3.55 4.28 4.68
N ASP A 93 -3.10 4.89 3.59
CA ASP A 93 -2.51 6.22 3.62
C ASP A 93 -3.54 7.32 3.92
N VAL A 94 -4.77 7.20 3.40
CA VAL A 94 -5.88 8.10 3.75
C VAL A 94 -6.20 8.02 5.25
N ALA A 95 -6.30 6.81 5.82
CA ALA A 95 -6.54 6.62 7.25
C ALA A 95 -5.41 7.18 8.12
N SER A 96 -4.15 6.92 7.72
CA SER A 96 -2.97 7.46 8.39
C SER A 96 -2.96 8.98 8.39
N ARG A 97 -3.27 9.61 7.26
CA ARG A 97 -3.34 11.06 7.12
C ARG A 97 -4.47 11.66 7.96
N ALA A 98 -5.59 10.97 8.07
CA ALA A 98 -6.69 11.38 8.92
C ALA A 98 -6.41 11.16 10.43
N GLY A 99 -5.29 10.53 10.78
CA GLY A 99 -4.94 10.23 12.17
C GLY A 99 -5.87 9.22 12.84
N VAL A 100 -6.51 8.35 12.07
CA VAL A 100 -7.48 7.36 12.57
C VAL A 100 -7.01 5.93 12.31
N GLN A 101 -7.20 5.05 13.29
CA GLN A 101 -7.22 3.61 13.04
C GLN A 101 -8.64 3.25 12.56
N ALA A 102 -8.78 3.02 11.25
CA ALA A 102 -10.09 2.95 10.64
C ALA A 102 -10.50 1.54 10.24
N GLU A 103 -11.72 1.15 10.64
CA GLU A 103 -12.49 0.15 9.90
C GLU A 103 -13.27 0.90 8.80
N PHE A 104 -12.96 0.60 7.53
CA PHE A 104 -13.70 1.17 6.41
C PHE A 104 -15.02 0.44 6.23
N SER A 105 -16.13 1.16 6.33
CA SER A 105 -17.44 0.68 5.94
C SER A 105 -17.58 0.72 4.42
N VAL A 106 -17.64 -0.45 3.79
CA VAL A 106 -17.68 -0.60 2.34
C VAL A 106 -19.10 -0.58 1.83
N ILE A 107 -19.41 0.35 0.93
CA ILE A 107 -20.70 0.46 0.22
C ILE A 107 -20.63 -0.31 -1.10
N SER A 108 -19.50 -0.27 -1.80
CA SER A 108 -19.30 -1.00 -3.06
C SER A 108 -17.82 -1.30 -3.26
N GLY A 109 -17.48 -2.55 -3.52
CA GLY A 109 -16.16 -3.01 -3.95
C GLY A 109 -16.18 -3.30 -5.46
N TYR A 110 -15.81 -4.54 -5.84
CA TYR A 110 -15.95 -5.02 -7.20
C TYR A 110 -17.42 -4.97 -7.66
N ARG A 111 -17.60 -4.67 -8.91
CA ARG A 111 -18.89 -4.62 -9.58
C ARG A 111 -18.80 -5.35 -10.90
N SER A 112 -19.55 -6.42 -11.07
CA SER A 112 -19.58 -7.17 -12.34
C SER A 112 -20.05 -6.28 -13.49
N PRO A 113 -19.65 -6.58 -14.73
CA PRO A 113 -20.12 -5.86 -15.91
C PRO A 113 -21.65 -5.82 -16.02
N GLU A 114 -22.31 -6.93 -15.68
CA GLU A 114 -23.78 -7.03 -15.64
C GLU A 114 -24.38 -6.07 -14.63
N THR A 115 -23.86 -6.09 -13.39
CA THR A 115 -24.32 -5.18 -12.34
C THR A 115 -24.08 -3.72 -12.73
N ASN A 116 -22.91 -3.42 -13.30
CA ASN A 116 -22.60 -2.06 -13.75
C ASN A 116 -23.54 -1.57 -14.84
N ALA A 117 -23.83 -2.40 -15.84
CA ALA A 117 -24.78 -2.07 -16.91
C ALA A 117 -26.19 -1.79 -16.34
N ARG A 118 -26.66 -2.63 -15.42
CA ARG A 118 -27.94 -2.46 -14.75
C ARG A 118 -28.04 -1.17 -13.92
N LEU A 119 -26.95 -0.80 -13.24
CA LEU A 119 -26.90 0.44 -12.46
C LEU A 119 -26.79 1.67 -13.35
N HIS A 120 -25.99 1.60 -14.43
CA HIS A 120 -25.90 2.67 -15.43
C HIS A 120 -27.24 2.95 -16.08
N ALA A 121 -28.00 1.93 -16.42
CA ALA A 121 -29.36 2.09 -16.98
C ALA A 121 -30.36 2.79 -16.03
N LYS A 122 -30.09 2.76 -14.71
CA LYS A 122 -30.93 3.38 -13.69
C LYS A 122 -30.47 4.77 -13.24
N SER A 123 -29.23 5.14 -13.55
CA SER A 123 -28.62 6.37 -13.05
C SER A 123 -27.52 6.88 -13.97
N ASN A 124 -27.58 8.16 -14.31
CA ASN A 124 -26.54 8.85 -15.07
C ASN A 124 -25.23 9.04 -14.28
N GLY A 125 -25.23 8.77 -12.98
CA GLY A 125 -24.05 8.88 -12.11
C GLY A 125 -23.11 7.68 -12.15
N VAL A 126 -23.47 6.59 -12.88
CA VAL A 126 -22.65 5.38 -12.99
C VAL A 126 -21.97 5.35 -14.35
N SER A 127 -20.63 5.38 -14.36
CA SER A 127 -19.84 5.28 -15.59
C SER A 127 -19.98 3.91 -16.26
N GLN A 128 -20.08 3.88 -17.60
CA GLN A 128 -20.00 2.63 -18.37
C GLN A 128 -18.64 1.94 -18.24
N HIS A 129 -17.56 2.72 -18.07
CA HIS A 129 -16.17 2.26 -17.92
C HIS A 129 -15.70 2.41 -16.47
N SER A 130 -16.49 1.90 -15.54
CA SER A 130 -16.23 2.02 -14.11
C SER A 130 -15.01 1.20 -13.68
N LEU A 131 -14.11 1.78 -12.88
CA LEU A 131 -12.96 1.08 -12.29
C LEU A 131 -13.37 0.04 -11.23
N HIS A 132 -14.60 0.08 -10.73
CA HIS A 132 -15.16 -1.02 -9.93
C HIS A 132 -15.16 -2.34 -10.70
N MET A 133 -15.38 -2.35 -12.02
CA MET A 133 -15.35 -3.56 -12.85
C MET A 133 -13.93 -4.15 -13.03
N GLN A 134 -12.91 -3.40 -12.63
CA GLN A 134 -11.50 -3.80 -12.72
C GLN A 134 -10.90 -4.12 -11.35
N GLY A 135 -11.68 -4.11 -10.26
CA GLY A 135 -11.18 -4.23 -8.89
C GLY A 135 -10.27 -3.08 -8.46
N ARG A 136 -10.42 -1.91 -9.07
CA ARG A 136 -9.57 -0.74 -8.88
C ARG A 136 -10.26 0.44 -8.23
N ALA A 137 -11.50 0.26 -7.77
CA ALA A 137 -12.29 1.29 -7.10
C ALA A 137 -13.07 0.73 -5.92
N ILE A 138 -13.34 1.61 -4.95
CA ILE A 138 -14.12 1.31 -3.77
C ILE A 138 -14.93 2.54 -3.34
N ASP A 139 -16.17 2.30 -2.88
CA ASP A 139 -17.01 3.30 -2.25
C ASP A 139 -17.02 3.03 -0.75
N VAL A 140 -16.56 4.00 0.05
CA VAL A 140 -16.34 3.81 1.49
C VAL A 140 -16.78 5.01 2.33
N ARG A 141 -16.97 4.75 3.61
CA ARG A 141 -16.98 5.74 4.69
C ARG A 141 -16.24 5.18 5.90
N ILE A 142 -15.90 6.04 6.84
CA ILE A 142 -15.32 5.66 8.14
C ILE A 142 -16.28 6.12 9.23
N ALA A 143 -16.55 5.24 10.21
CA ALA A 143 -17.33 5.63 11.37
C ALA A 143 -16.64 6.79 12.11
N ASN A 144 -17.43 7.78 12.56
CA ASN A 144 -16.94 8.97 13.29
C ASN A 144 -15.96 9.89 12.50
N LEU A 145 -15.86 9.72 11.17
CA LEU A 145 -15.18 10.67 10.30
C LEU A 145 -16.16 11.17 9.24
N ASP A 146 -16.34 12.50 9.16
CA ASP A 146 -17.16 13.12 8.12
C ASP A 146 -16.63 12.78 6.73
N CYS A 147 -17.51 12.44 5.80
CA CYS A 147 -17.12 12.08 4.44
C CYS A 147 -16.47 13.24 3.66
N ALA A 148 -16.75 14.49 4.00
CA ALA A 148 -16.04 15.62 3.40
C ALA A 148 -14.58 15.69 3.90
N ALA A 149 -14.34 15.39 5.18
CA ALA A 149 -12.98 15.28 5.73
C ALA A 149 -12.24 14.08 5.12
N LEU A 150 -12.90 12.92 5.00
CA LEU A 150 -12.32 11.74 4.33
C LEU A 150 -11.92 12.07 2.88
N ALA A 151 -12.79 12.74 2.13
CA ALA A 151 -12.50 13.17 0.77
C ALA A 151 -11.34 14.18 0.72
N ALA A 152 -11.26 15.14 1.66
CA ALA A 152 -10.16 16.10 1.73
C ALA A 152 -8.82 15.41 1.95
N HIS A 153 -8.73 14.46 2.89
CA HIS A 153 -7.51 13.69 3.12
C HIS A 153 -7.09 12.85 1.90
N ALA A 154 -8.06 12.28 1.18
CA ALA A 154 -7.80 11.54 -0.05
C ALA A 154 -7.29 12.44 -1.18
N LEU A 155 -7.86 13.64 -1.33
CA LEU A 155 -7.44 14.62 -2.34
C LEU A 155 -6.00 15.09 -2.14
N GLU A 156 -5.57 15.30 -0.90
CA GLU A 156 -4.21 15.74 -0.57
C GLU A 156 -3.13 14.70 -0.95
N LEU A 157 -3.50 13.45 -1.19
CA LEU A 157 -2.57 12.40 -1.62
C LEU A 157 -2.37 12.37 -3.14
N GLU A 158 -3.26 12.95 -3.93
CA GLU A 158 -3.20 13.03 -5.40
C GLU A 158 -2.96 11.66 -6.10
N ARG A 159 -3.43 10.55 -5.50
CA ARG A 159 -3.10 9.19 -5.98
C ARG A 159 -4.03 8.62 -7.02
N GLY A 160 -5.27 9.11 -7.11
CA GLY A 160 -6.28 8.54 -8.00
C GLY A 160 -7.56 9.36 -8.04
N GLY A 161 -8.64 8.75 -8.50
CA GLY A 161 -9.95 9.40 -8.50
C GLY A 161 -10.52 9.54 -7.10
N VAL A 162 -11.09 10.72 -6.80
CA VAL A 162 -11.82 11.01 -5.57
C VAL A 162 -13.20 11.58 -5.92
N GLY A 163 -14.25 10.82 -5.63
CA GLY A 163 -15.64 11.24 -5.79
C GLY A 163 -16.31 11.46 -4.43
N PHE A 164 -16.84 12.66 -4.17
CA PHE A 164 -17.57 12.93 -2.94
C PHE A 164 -19.07 12.92 -3.19
N TYR A 165 -19.76 11.95 -2.60
CA TYR A 165 -21.21 11.75 -2.71
C TYR A 165 -21.90 12.14 -1.41
N ARG A 166 -22.15 13.46 -1.28
CA ARG A 166 -22.67 14.04 -0.04
C ARG A 166 -24.04 13.46 0.36
N ALA A 167 -24.98 13.39 -0.59
CA ALA A 167 -26.33 12.91 -0.32
C ALA A 167 -26.37 11.43 0.09
N SER A 168 -25.46 10.62 -0.46
CA SER A 168 -25.33 9.18 -0.18
C SER A 168 -24.34 8.87 0.94
N ASN A 169 -23.67 9.89 1.48
CA ASN A 169 -22.72 9.82 2.59
C ASN A 169 -21.61 8.77 2.37
N PHE A 170 -20.89 8.89 1.25
CA PHE A 170 -19.70 8.08 0.99
C PHE A 170 -18.69 8.83 0.11
N VAL A 171 -17.47 8.29 0.08
CA VAL A 171 -16.40 8.72 -0.81
C VAL A 171 -16.02 7.57 -1.72
N HIS A 172 -15.97 7.84 -3.03
CA HIS A 172 -15.38 6.96 -4.02
C HIS A 172 -13.86 7.20 -4.07
N LEU A 173 -13.09 6.12 -4.04
CA LEU A 173 -11.64 6.14 -4.22
C LEU A 173 -11.25 5.13 -5.29
N ASP A 174 -10.29 5.48 -6.16
CA ASP A 174 -9.79 4.55 -7.17
C ASP A 174 -8.30 4.75 -7.49
N THR A 175 -7.68 3.77 -8.15
CA THR A 175 -6.27 3.78 -8.57
C THR A 175 -6.09 4.20 -10.04
N GLY A 176 -7.01 4.99 -10.58
CA GLY A 176 -6.90 5.60 -11.90
C GLY A 176 -6.05 6.88 -11.90
N ALA A 177 -6.14 7.66 -12.97
CA ALA A 177 -5.53 8.98 -13.00
C ALA A 177 -6.20 9.90 -11.97
N PHE A 178 -5.42 10.82 -11.38
CA PHE A 178 -5.94 11.80 -10.43
C PHE A 178 -7.04 12.65 -11.08
N ARG A 179 -8.20 12.65 -10.46
CA ARG A 179 -9.36 13.45 -10.83
C ARG A 179 -10.33 13.55 -9.65
N THR A 180 -11.20 14.55 -9.67
CA THR A 180 -12.18 14.78 -8.62
C THR A 180 -13.54 15.14 -9.19
N TRP A 181 -14.59 14.73 -8.49
CA TRP A 181 -15.98 15.10 -8.80
C TRP A 181 -16.86 15.07 -7.56
N ARG A 182 -18.07 15.61 -7.70
CA ARG A 182 -19.12 15.58 -6.69
C ARG A 182 -20.38 14.96 -7.29
N GLY A 183 -21.05 14.12 -6.52
CA GLY A 183 -22.31 13.46 -6.86
C GLY A 183 -23.40 13.75 -5.86
#